data_3483524e390340a5f7682685a48d3747
#
_entry.id   3483524e390340a5f7682685a48d3747
#
_cell.length_a   1.000
_cell.length_b   1.000
_cell.length_c   1.000
_cell.angle_alpha   90.00
_cell.angle_beta   90.00
_cell.angle_gamma   90.00
#
_symmetry.space_group_name_H-M   'P 1'
#
loop_
_entity.id
_entity.type
_entity.pdbx_description
1 polymer ?
#
loop_
_entity_poly.entity_id
_entity_poly.type
_entity_poly.pdbx_seq_one_letter_code
_entity_poly.pdbx_strand_id
1 'polypeptide(L)'
;MDQMLKHKIGQMIIAGFPSPYVDDQARRLVEDFHVGNFALFGRNYVSAEQATQMCADLHKLTYAKNGYSAYLASDQEGGVVSRVCIGSALFPGTMAMAASPSADPYQVGKNCGNVLGSMGILGNFGPVLDVNMDPMNPIIGSRSYSDDPETVARMGVEMIRGMHEGGMLATLKHYPGHGNVATDSHLGVPRNGTPREELMRTEFMPFQRAFDAGADAIMTAHVVYEDVDPEFPGTVSKKIMTDLLRNTMHFEGIAVSDCMEMDAIKVTYGIGPGAVMAIQAGCDMLCFSHTYEAVAEAANALYKAVEEGVLPMERIDQSYQRIIRLKKQYNLVTPPPVDTANAMKWLSDRQIMDFHAKISRDSMTMIYDNGGYELLKNAKHPRFFAPASIAVTGAEDKERAPTRFSDLAQKRFGGDSVVIPMNEVDEATLAAIRDDSYDVAVLALYNARFRESQQTILRELEAQNRPLVVLLLGAPYDATLIRNAKCVICAYEYTYLAADALLDVLESGEFKGHLPVKLGKLSIEA
;
A
#
# COMPACT_ATOMS: atom_id res chain seq x y z
N MET A 1 -14.57 -31.78 -18.99
CA MET A 1 -14.34 -30.33 -18.80
C MET A 1 -13.51 -29.80 -19.96
N ASP A 2 -13.97 -28.75 -20.61
CA ASP A 2 -13.32 -28.13 -21.77
C ASP A 2 -11.96 -27.51 -21.37
N GLN A 3 -10.88 -27.90 -22.05
CA GLN A 3 -9.52 -27.39 -21.80
C GLN A 3 -9.42 -25.88 -22.09
N MET A 4 -10.18 -25.38 -23.05
CA MET A 4 -10.22 -23.95 -23.38
C MET A 4 -10.88 -23.15 -22.26
N LEU A 5 -11.94 -23.67 -21.62
CA LEU A 5 -12.56 -23.04 -20.46
C LEU A 5 -11.59 -22.98 -19.27
N LYS A 6 -10.86 -24.07 -19.01
CA LYS A 6 -9.82 -24.08 -17.95
C LYS A 6 -8.75 -23.02 -18.21
N HIS A 7 -8.28 -22.95 -19.44
CA HIS A 7 -7.27 -21.95 -19.83
C HIS A 7 -7.80 -20.52 -19.63
N LYS A 8 -9.01 -20.21 -20.08
CA LYS A 8 -9.60 -18.87 -19.93
C LYS A 8 -9.74 -18.47 -18.45
N ILE A 9 -10.31 -19.35 -17.63
CA ILE A 9 -10.49 -19.10 -16.20
C ILE A 9 -9.14 -18.98 -15.49
N GLY A 10 -8.13 -19.79 -15.85
CA GLY A 10 -6.79 -19.67 -15.31
C GLY A 10 -6.13 -18.31 -15.57
N GLN A 11 -6.41 -17.70 -16.75
CA GLN A 11 -5.96 -16.32 -17.02
C GLN A 11 -6.70 -15.26 -16.22
N MET A 12 -7.88 -15.57 -15.67
CA MET A 12 -8.67 -14.68 -14.79
C MET A 12 -8.23 -14.76 -13.31
N ILE A 13 -7.23 -15.56 -12.98
CA ILE A 13 -6.75 -15.75 -11.62
C ILE A 13 -5.37 -15.10 -11.46
N ILE A 14 -5.22 -14.31 -10.39
CA ILE A 14 -3.93 -13.86 -9.83
C ILE A 14 -3.71 -14.63 -8.54
N ALA A 15 -2.61 -15.37 -8.43
CA ALA A 15 -2.32 -16.21 -7.28
C ALA A 15 -1.01 -15.81 -6.58
N GLY A 16 -0.97 -15.92 -5.25
CA GLY A 16 0.26 -15.87 -4.46
C GLY A 16 0.80 -17.27 -4.16
N PHE A 17 2.05 -17.33 -3.71
CA PHE A 17 2.69 -18.57 -3.23
C PHE A 17 3.69 -18.24 -2.10
N PRO A 18 4.07 -19.23 -1.23
CA PRO A 18 4.77 -18.93 0.02
C PRO A 18 6.29 -18.80 -0.09
N SER A 19 6.90 -19.23 -1.20
CA SER A 19 8.34 -19.42 -1.32
C SER A 19 9.04 -18.27 -2.04
N PRO A 20 10.33 -18.00 -1.78
CA PRO A 20 11.16 -17.13 -2.63
C PRO A 20 11.59 -17.78 -3.95
N TYR A 21 11.20 -19.01 -4.21
CA TYR A 21 11.48 -19.74 -5.46
C TYR A 21 10.19 -20.33 -6.02
N VAL A 22 10.18 -20.66 -7.32
CA VAL A 22 9.06 -21.37 -7.95
C VAL A 22 8.95 -22.77 -7.34
N ASP A 23 8.13 -22.88 -6.31
CA ASP A 23 7.89 -24.08 -5.54
C ASP A 23 6.81 -24.99 -6.14
N ASP A 24 6.49 -26.09 -5.46
CA ASP A 24 5.46 -27.03 -5.92
C ASP A 24 4.06 -26.40 -5.97
N GLN A 25 3.75 -25.45 -5.05
CA GLN A 25 2.48 -24.73 -5.09
C GLN A 25 2.38 -23.88 -6.35
N ALA A 26 3.40 -23.05 -6.66
CA ALA A 26 3.41 -22.24 -7.86
C ALA A 26 3.31 -23.09 -9.15
N ARG A 27 4.01 -24.23 -9.20
CA ARG A 27 3.91 -25.16 -10.33
C ARG A 27 2.52 -25.76 -10.48
N ARG A 28 1.94 -26.28 -9.40
CA ARG A 28 0.58 -26.85 -9.41
C ARG A 28 -0.49 -25.84 -9.78
N LEU A 29 -0.38 -24.58 -9.35
CA LEU A 29 -1.28 -23.52 -9.76
C LEU A 29 -1.31 -23.36 -11.30
N VAL A 30 -0.13 -23.40 -11.93
CA VAL A 30 -0.03 -23.32 -13.39
C VAL A 30 -0.49 -24.62 -14.08
N GLU A 31 -0.06 -25.77 -13.57
CA GLU A 31 -0.32 -27.08 -14.20
C GLU A 31 -1.78 -27.51 -14.09
N ASP A 32 -2.39 -27.37 -12.92
CA ASP A 32 -3.73 -27.84 -12.61
C ASP A 32 -4.83 -26.87 -13.08
N PHE A 33 -4.58 -25.54 -12.92
CA PHE A 33 -5.57 -24.48 -13.13
C PHE A 33 -5.23 -23.48 -14.22
N HIS A 34 -4.11 -23.64 -14.93
CA HIS A 34 -3.66 -22.70 -15.96
C HIS A 34 -3.49 -21.26 -15.46
N VAL A 35 -3.16 -21.07 -14.14
CA VAL A 35 -2.93 -19.73 -13.58
C VAL A 35 -1.88 -19.00 -14.40
N GLY A 36 -2.24 -17.79 -14.85
CA GLY A 36 -1.43 -17.00 -15.76
C GLY A 36 -0.82 -15.74 -15.12
N ASN A 37 -1.11 -15.49 -13.83
CA ASN A 37 -0.73 -14.23 -13.20
C ASN A 37 -0.40 -14.48 -11.72
N PHE A 38 0.57 -13.70 -11.16
CA PHE A 38 1.01 -13.87 -9.78
C PHE A 38 1.12 -12.53 -9.05
N ALA A 39 0.66 -12.52 -7.79
CA ALA A 39 0.90 -11.48 -6.81
C ALA A 39 2.12 -11.85 -5.97
N LEU A 40 3.13 -10.97 -5.95
CA LEU A 40 4.38 -11.18 -5.23
C LEU A 40 4.42 -10.33 -3.94
N PHE A 41 4.78 -10.97 -2.84
CA PHE A 41 4.84 -10.40 -1.49
C PHE A 41 6.26 -10.38 -0.96
N GLY A 42 6.52 -9.72 0.19
CA GLY A 42 7.84 -9.65 0.83
C GLY A 42 8.50 -11.02 1.00
N ARG A 43 7.71 -12.04 1.33
CA ARG A 43 8.19 -13.44 1.45
C ARG A 43 8.81 -14.03 0.17
N ASN A 44 8.54 -13.42 -0.98
CA ASN A 44 9.12 -13.85 -2.25
C ASN A 44 10.49 -13.20 -2.56
N TYR A 45 10.93 -12.23 -1.75
CA TYR A 45 12.14 -11.45 -2.00
C TYR A 45 13.18 -11.67 -0.91
N VAL A 46 14.32 -12.27 -1.28
CA VAL A 46 15.49 -12.49 -0.39
C VAL A 46 16.68 -11.66 -0.85
N SER A 47 16.95 -11.66 -2.14
CA SER A 47 17.96 -10.81 -2.77
C SER A 47 17.50 -10.38 -4.17
N ALA A 48 18.15 -9.39 -4.73
CA ALA A 48 17.84 -8.90 -6.08
C ALA A 48 18.05 -10.00 -7.14
N GLU A 49 19.12 -10.76 -7.02
CA GLU A 49 19.47 -11.85 -7.94
C GLU A 49 18.43 -12.98 -7.85
N GLN A 50 18.07 -13.39 -6.62
CA GLN A 50 17.09 -14.43 -6.39
C GLN A 50 15.71 -14.02 -6.95
N ALA A 51 15.26 -12.80 -6.63
CA ALA A 51 13.95 -12.30 -7.08
C ALA A 51 13.86 -12.20 -8.61
N THR A 52 14.91 -11.69 -9.25
CA THR A 52 15.04 -11.62 -10.71
C THR A 52 14.96 -13.00 -11.35
N GLN A 53 15.69 -13.98 -10.80
CA GLN A 53 15.66 -15.36 -11.31
C GLN A 53 14.27 -16.01 -11.11
N MET A 54 13.64 -15.83 -9.95
CA MET A 54 12.28 -16.31 -9.67
C MET A 54 11.27 -15.75 -10.69
N CYS A 55 11.32 -14.45 -10.98
CA CYS A 55 10.44 -13.83 -11.98
C CYS A 55 10.67 -14.43 -13.36
N ALA A 56 11.95 -14.62 -13.77
CA ALA A 56 12.27 -15.26 -15.05
C ALA A 56 11.72 -16.69 -15.14
N ASP A 57 11.78 -17.45 -14.04
CA ASP A 57 11.29 -18.83 -13.99
C ASP A 57 9.74 -18.89 -14.04
N LEU A 58 9.04 -17.96 -13.37
CA LEU A 58 7.58 -17.82 -13.47
C LEU A 58 7.12 -17.47 -14.90
N HIS A 59 7.81 -16.53 -15.54
CA HIS A 59 7.53 -16.18 -16.95
C HIS A 59 7.67 -17.39 -17.88
N LYS A 60 8.75 -18.17 -17.74
CA LYS A 60 8.98 -19.37 -18.54
C LYS A 60 7.94 -20.46 -18.26
N LEU A 61 7.64 -20.72 -16.99
CA LEU A 61 6.67 -21.73 -16.57
C LEU A 61 5.28 -21.46 -17.15
N THR A 62 4.80 -20.20 -16.97
CA THR A 62 3.47 -19.81 -17.48
C THR A 62 3.41 -19.81 -18.99
N TYR A 63 4.46 -19.35 -19.68
CA TYR A 63 4.54 -19.38 -21.13
C TYR A 63 4.49 -20.80 -21.70
N ALA A 64 5.26 -21.71 -21.12
CA ALA A 64 5.29 -23.12 -21.55
C ALA A 64 3.92 -23.81 -21.44
N LYS A 65 3.13 -23.49 -20.41
CA LYS A 65 1.81 -24.08 -20.17
C LYS A 65 0.70 -23.37 -20.91
N ASN A 66 0.71 -22.02 -20.93
CA ASN A 66 -0.43 -21.20 -21.31
C ASN A 66 -0.27 -20.50 -22.67
N GLY A 67 0.94 -20.48 -23.24
CA GLY A 67 1.25 -19.73 -24.48
C GLY A 67 1.33 -18.21 -24.26
N TYR A 68 1.24 -17.75 -23.01
CA TYR A 68 1.43 -16.37 -22.58
C TYR A 68 2.31 -16.32 -21.34
N SER A 69 3.11 -15.27 -21.25
CA SER A 69 3.93 -15.00 -20.07
C SER A 69 3.09 -14.58 -18.89
N ALA A 70 3.64 -14.71 -17.68
CA ALA A 70 2.95 -14.27 -16.47
C ALA A 70 2.74 -12.75 -16.46
N TYR A 71 1.60 -12.28 -15.96
CA TYR A 71 1.49 -10.96 -15.37
C TYR A 71 1.95 -11.08 -13.91
N LEU A 72 3.11 -10.51 -13.60
CA LEU A 72 3.66 -10.45 -12.25
C LEU A 72 3.43 -9.06 -11.68
N ALA A 73 2.75 -8.99 -10.55
CA ALA A 73 2.41 -7.73 -9.86
C ALA A 73 2.83 -7.78 -8.40
N SER A 74 3.07 -6.61 -7.83
CA SER A 74 3.43 -6.44 -6.41
C SER A 74 2.80 -5.17 -5.86
N ASP A 75 2.54 -5.13 -4.54
CA ASP A 75 2.18 -3.89 -3.86
C ASP A 75 3.44 -3.06 -3.66
N GLN A 76 3.68 -2.13 -4.54
CA GLN A 76 4.77 -1.17 -4.43
C GLN A 76 4.20 0.24 -4.42
N GLU A 77 3.49 0.56 -3.32
CA GLU A 77 2.84 1.86 -3.10
C GLU A 77 3.86 2.94 -2.73
N GLY A 78 4.98 2.53 -2.16
CA GLY A 78 5.94 3.36 -1.45
C GLY A 78 5.66 3.38 0.06
N GLY A 79 6.62 3.88 0.82
CA GLY A 79 6.51 3.94 2.27
C GLY A 79 6.35 2.56 2.92
N VAL A 80 5.35 2.46 3.80
CA VAL A 80 5.13 1.26 4.63
C VAL A 80 4.57 0.07 3.84
N VAL A 81 3.96 0.31 2.67
CA VAL A 81 3.48 -0.75 1.77
C VAL A 81 4.40 -0.84 0.55
N SER A 82 5.49 -1.56 0.73
CA SER A 82 6.50 -1.84 -0.29
C SER A 82 7.01 -3.26 -0.11
N ARG A 83 6.89 -4.10 -1.12
CA ARG A 83 7.33 -5.50 -1.07
C ARG A 83 8.80 -5.65 -1.47
N VAL A 84 9.24 -4.87 -2.46
CA VAL A 84 10.64 -4.81 -2.85
C VAL A 84 11.32 -3.67 -2.09
N CYS A 85 12.12 -4.00 -1.08
CA CYS A 85 12.79 -3.04 -0.19
C CYS A 85 14.32 -3.10 -0.36
N ILE A 86 14.80 -3.01 -1.60
CA ILE A 86 16.21 -3.16 -1.96
C ILE A 86 16.66 -1.97 -2.81
N GLY A 87 17.73 -1.29 -2.40
CA GLY A 87 18.37 -0.24 -3.19
C GLY A 87 17.42 0.86 -3.66
N SER A 88 17.40 1.15 -4.95
CA SER A 88 16.56 2.18 -5.56
C SER A 88 15.06 1.84 -5.58
N ALA A 89 14.67 0.62 -5.20
CA ALA A 89 13.26 0.24 -4.99
C ALA A 89 12.69 0.71 -3.64
N LEU A 90 13.44 1.47 -2.85
CA LEU A 90 12.92 2.20 -1.69
C LEU A 90 12.25 3.49 -2.16
N PHE A 91 10.93 3.47 -2.30
CA PHE A 91 10.14 4.62 -2.73
C PHE A 91 9.55 5.37 -1.53
N PRO A 92 9.48 6.72 -1.57
CA PRO A 92 8.78 7.49 -0.55
C PRO A 92 7.28 7.16 -0.55
N GLY A 93 6.66 7.22 0.62
CA GLY A 93 5.22 6.99 0.78
C GLY A 93 4.38 8.08 0.11
N THR A 94 3.14 7.75 -0.23
CA THR A 94 2.22 8.64 -0.95
C THR A 94 1.95 9.95 -0.19
N MET A 95 1.67 9.88 1.11
CA MET A 95 1.45 11.09 1.92
C MET A 95 2.75 11.91 2.09
N ALA A 96 3.91 11.26 2.22
CA ALA A 96 5.20 11.94 2.23
C ALA A 96 5.47 12.66 0.90
N MET A 97 5.15 12.01 -0.24
CA MET A 97 5.21 12.69 -1.54
C MET A 97 4.31 13.92 -1.58
N ALA A 98 3.06 13.82 -1.09
CA ALA A 98 2.14 14.96 -1.09
C ALA A 98 2.61 16.09 -0.18
N ALA A 99 3.34 15.79 0.89
CA ALA A 99 3.92 16.77 1.80
C ALA A 99 5.19 17.45 1.25
N SER A 100 5.88 16.83 0.30
CA SER A 100 7.19 17.27 -0.18
C SER A 100 7.08 18.29 -1.34
N PRO A 101 7.69 19.48 -1.23
CA PRO A 101 7.77 20.41 -2.36
C PRO A 101 8.69 19.91 -3.51
N SER A 102 9.48 18.87 -3.25
CA SER A 102 10.37 18.26 -4.26
C SER A 102 9.76 17.02 -4.92
N ALA A 103 8.52 16.66 -4.59
CA ALA A 103 7.88 15.48 -5.16
C ALA A 103 7.60 15.67 -6.66
N ASP A 104 7.93 14.63 -7.40
CA ASP A 104 7.56 14.45 -8.79
C ASP A 104 6.99 13.03 -8.96
N PRO A 105 5.66 12.88 -8.80
CA PRO A 105 5.01 11.56 -8.90
C PRO A 105 5.23 10.88 -10.25
N TYR A 106 5.32 11.64 -11.35
CA TYR A 106 5.66 11.09 -12.66
C TYR A 106 7.05 10.42 -12.64
N GLN A 107 8.06 11.12 -12.11
CA GLN A 107 9.41 10.54 -12.07
C GLN A 107 9.50 9.35 -11.12
N VAL A 108 8.79 9.39 -9.97
CA VAL A 108 8.69 8.23 -9.05
C VAL A 108 8.03 7.04 -9.75
N GLY A 109 6.92 7.26 -10.46
CA GLY A 109 6.25 6.22 -11.25
C GLY A 109 7.14 5.62 -12.33
N LYS A 110 7.87 6.46 -13.07
CA LYS A 110 8.82 6.03 -14.10
C LYS A 110 9.98 5.21 -13.49
N ASN A 111 10.50 5.63 -12.35
CA ASN A 111 11.51 4.88 -11.62
C ASN A 111 10.96 3.52 -11.15
N CYS A 112 9.72 3.48 -10.66
CA CYS A 112 9.04 2.24 -10.28
C CYS A 112 8.99 1.26 -11.46
N GLY A 113 8.52 1.71 -12.63
CA GLY A 113 8.46 0.92 -13.84
C GLY A 113 9.82 0.39 -14.27
N ASN A 114 10.83 1.24 -14.33
CA ASN A 114 12.19 0.85 -14.74
C ASN A 114 12.83 -0.13 -13.76
N VAL A 115 12.75 0.14 -12.44
CA VAL A 115 13.40 -0.68 -11.42
C VAL A 115 12.75 -2.05 -11.32
N LEU A 116 11.43 -2.12 -11.11
CA LEU A 116 10.72 -3.39 -10.97
C LEU A 116 10.63 -4.14 -12.30
N GLY A 117 10.41 -3.41 -13.40
CA GLY A 117 10.40 -3.99 -14.75
C GLY A 117 11.70 -4.66 -15.13
N SER A 118 12.85 -4.14 -14.67
CA SER A 118 14.17 -4.78 -14.87
C SER A 118 14.28 -6.15 -14.22
N MET A 119 13.50 -6.39 -13.15
CA MET A 119 13.40 -7.68 -12.45
C MET A 119 12.34 -8.61 -13.07
N GLY A 120 11.58 -8.13 -14.06
CA GLY A 120 10.47 -8.87 -14.68
C GLY A 120 9.11 -8.65 -14.00
N ILE A 121 8.98 -7.70 -13.06
CA ILE A 121 7.71 -7.35 -12.42
C ILE A 121 7.10 -6.20 -13.21
N LEU A 122 6.08 -6.50 -14.02
CA LEU A 122 5.48 -5.55 -14.97
C LEU A 122 4.15 -4.98 -14.49
N GLY A 123 3.71 -5.30 -13.28
CA GLY A 123 2.51 -4.78 -12.66
C GLY A 123 2.75 -4.20 -11.26
N ASN A 124 2.07 -3.12 -10.96
CA ASN A 124 1.99 -2.58 -9.61
C ASN A 124 0.52 -2.51 -9.17
N PHE A 125 0.20 -3.04 -7.98
CA PHE A 125 -1.04 -2.76 -7.28
C PHE A 125 -0.96 -1.37 -6.63
N GLY A 126 -1.08 -0.36 -7.47
CA GLY A 126 -0.94 1.05 -7.17
C GLY A 126 -1.04 1.90 -8.45
N PRO A 127 -1.14 3.22 -8.31
CA PRO A 127 -1.17 3.98 -7.05
C PRO A 127 -2.48 3.82 -6.26
N VAL A 128 -2.41 4.16 -4.96
CA VAL A 128 -3.59 4.32 -4.10
C VAL A 128 -4.28 5.63 -4.44
N LEU A 129 -5.55 5.56 -4.85
CA LEU A 129 -6.40 6.72 -5.18
C LEU A 129 -7.50 6.98 -4.13
N ASP A 130 -7.42 6.27 -3.00
CA ASP A 130 -8.30 6.51 -1.86
C ASP A 130 -8.07 7.92 -1.31
N VAL A 131 -9.15 8.67 -1.11
CA VAL A 131 -9.11 9.99 -0.46
C VAL A 131 -9.29 9.79 1.04
N ASN A 132 -8.34 10.23 1.87
CA ASN A 132 -8.37 9.97 3.30
C ASN A 132 -9.35 10.89 4.05
N MET A 133 -10.65 10.71 3.80
CA MET A 133 -11.73 11.54 4.34
C MET A 133 -11.95 11.32 5.85
N ASP A 134 -11.67 10.11 6.35
CA ASP A 134 -11.80 9.80 7.77
C ASP A 134 -10.42 9.68 8.43
N PRO A 135 -10.05 10.62 9.36
CA PRO A 135 -8.82 10.52 10.13
C PRO A 135 -8.71 9.23 10.97
N MET A 136 -9.85 8.60 11.28
CA MET A 136 -9.91 7.33 12.02
C MET A 136 -9.87 6.10 11.12
N ASN A 137 -9.65 6.26 9.82
CA ASN A 137 -9.42 5.11 8.94
C ASN A 137 -8.11 4.40 9.31
N PRO A 138 -8.18 3.11 9.74
CA PRO A 138 -7.00 2.39 10.22
C PRO A 138 -6.13 1.82 9.08
N ILE A 139 -6.67 1.74 7.83
CA ILE A 139 -6.06 1.01 6.71
C ILE A 139 -5.41 1.95 5.70
N ILE A 140 -6.09 3.04 5.35
CA ILE A 140 -5.58 3.98 4.33
C ILE A 140 -4.59 4.95 4.98
N GLY A 141 -5.03 5.86 5.83
CA GLY A 141 -4.12 6.76 6.55
C GLY A 141 -3.04 7.36 5.63
N SER A 142 -1.77 7.17 5.97
CA SER A 142 -0.63 7.68 5.20
C SER A 142 -0.39 7.00 3.83
N ARG A 143 -1.17 5.98 3.47
CA ARG A 143 -1.18 5.38 2.12
C ARG A 143 -1.91 6.26 1.10
N SER A 144 -2.76 7.21 1.53
CA SER A 144 -3.36 8.23 0.66
C SER A 144 -2.43 9.41 0.48
N TYR A 145 -2.55 10.10 -0.64
CA TYR A 145 -1.88 11.39 -0.87
C TYR A 145 -2.44 12.49 0.04
N SER A 146 -3.77 12.56 0.18
CA SER A 146 -4.44 13.69 0.84
C SER A 146 -5.89 13.35 1.25
N ASP A 147 -6.50 14.24 2.02
CA ASP A 147 -7.95 14.34 2.23
C ASP A 147 -8.65 15.22 1.18
N ASP A 148 -7.88 15.78 0.23
CA ASP A 148 -8.39 16.57 -0.89
C ASP A 148 -8.42 15.74 -2.18
N PRO A 149 -9.63 15.46 -2.75
CA PRO A 149 -9.78 14.65 -3.95
C PRO A 149 -9.00 15.15 -5.17
N GLU A 150 -8.88 16.47 -5.36
CA GLU A 150 -8.13 17.05 -6.50
C GLU A 150 -6.62 16.79 -6.36
N THR A 151 -6.09 16.85 -5.16
CA THR A 151 -4.68 16.49 -4.89
C THR A 151 -4.42 15.01 -5.16
N VAL A 152 -5.31 14.11 -4.68
CA VAL A 152 -5.21 12.67 -4.95
C VAL A 152 -5.27 12.39 -6.45
N ALA A 153 -6.23 12.99 -7.16
CA ALA A 153 -6.39 12.82 -8.60
C ALA A 153 -5.16 13.28 -9.38
N ARG A 154 -4.69 14.49 -9.11
CA ARG A 154 -3.55 15.09 -9.80
C ARG A 154 -2.27 14.27 -9.60
N MET A 155 -1.95 13.90 -8.37
CA MET A 155 -0.73 13.13 -8.07
C MET A 155 -0.83 11.69 -8.59
N GLY A 156 -2.01 11.06 -8.45
CA GLY A 156 -2.25 9.73 -8.97
C GLY A 156 -2.13 9.65 -10.49
N VAL A 157 -2.67 10.61 -11.24
CA VAL A 157 -2.55 10.66 -12.71
C VAL A 157 -1.08 10.79 -13.14
N GLU A 158 -0.30 11.65 -12.49
CA GLU A 158 1.13 11.79 -12.83
C GLU A 158 1.90 10.50 -12.49
N MET A 159 1.59 9.83 -11.37
CA MET A 159 2.19 8.53 -11.03
C MET A 159 1.90 7.47 -12.10
N ILE A 160 0.64 7.36 -12.56
CA ILE A 160 0.23 6.43 -13.62
C ILE A 160 0.99 6.71 -14.91
N ARG A 161 1.06 7.98 -15.33
CA ARG A 161 1.79 8.38 -16.54
C ARG A 161 3.27 7.98 -16.47
N GLY A 162 3.88 8.18 -15.29
CA GLY A 162 5.25 7.74 -15.04
C GLY A 162 5.41 6.23 -15.11
N MET A 163 4.52 5.47 -14.49
CA MET A 163 4.53 4.00 -14.56
C MET A 163 4.41 3.50 -16.00
N HIS A 164 3.51 4.06 -16.79
CA HIS A 164 3.36 3.73 -18.22
C HIS A 164 4.64 4.02 -19.02
N GLU A 165 5.27 5.18 -18.80
CA GLU A 165 6.55 5.52 -19.43
C GLU A 165 7.68 4.56 -19.03
N GLY A 166 7.65 4.05 -17.78
CA GLY A 166 8.54 2.99 -17.28
C GLY A 166 8.15 1.57 -17.73
N GLY A 167 7.11 1.41 -18.58
CA GLY A 167 6.66 0.11 -19.09
C GLY A 167 5.88 -0.74 -18.08
N MET A 168 5.30 -0.15 -17.04
CA MET A 168 4.60 -0.84 -15.95
C MET A 168 3.08 -0.59 -16.04
N LEU A 169 2.33 -1.67 -15.86
CA LEU A 169 0.87 -1.65 -15.72
C LEU A 169 0.50 -1.16 -14.31
N ALA A 170 -0.30 -0.09 -14.25
CA ALA A 170 -0.83 0.46 -13.01
C ALA A 170 -2.21 -0.14 -12.68
N THR A 171 -2.37 -0.65 -11.45
CA THR A 171 -3.66 -1.14 -10.93
C THR A 171 -4.13 -0.24 -9.79
N LEU A 172 -5.02 0.68 -10.12
CA LEU A 172 -5.51 1.72 -9.20
C LEU A 172 -6.35 1.13 -8.08
N LYS A 173 -6.21 1.62 -6.85
CA LYS A 173 -6.93 1.05 -5.71
C LYS A 173 -7.34 2.08 -4.65
N HIS A 174 -8.39 1.77 -3.88
CA HIS A 174 -9.29 0.59 -3.95
C HIS A 174 -10.66 1.06 -4.45
N TYR A 175 -10.97 0.77 -5.72
CA TYR A 175 -12.19 1.26 -6.38
C TYR A 175 -13.48 0.79 -5.69
N PRO A 176 -14.48 1.66 -5.48
CA PRO A 176 -14.54 3.08 -5.86
C PRO A 176 -14.03 4.07 -4.79
N GLY A 177 -13.33 3.65 -3.76
CA GLY A 177 -12.71 4.46 -2.71
C GLY A 177 -12.84 3.83 -1.32
N HIS A 178 -11.77 3.69 -0.56
CA HIS A 178 -11.71 3.07 0.77
C HIS A 178 -11.36 4.07 1.88
N GLY A 179 -11.25 5.37 1.56
CA GLY A 179 -10.70 6.37 2.48
C GLY A 179 -11.67 6.89 3.53
N ASN A 180 -12.98 6.65 3.38
CA ASN A 180 -14.04 7.15 4.28
C ASN A 180 -14.77 6.00 5.00
N VAL A 181 -14.02 5.13 5.66
CA VAL A 181 -14.55 4.04 6.49
C VAL A 181 -13.69 3.85 7.73
N ALA A 182 -14.32 3.62 8.89
CA ALA A 182 -13.63 3.42 10.16
C ALA A 182 -13.33 1.94 10.49
N THR A 183 -13.73 1.00 9.63
CA THR A 183 -13.56 -0.44 9.83
C THR A 183 -12.55 -1.02 8.85
N ASP A 184 -11.69 -1.91 9.33
CA ASP A 184 -10.74 -2.66 8.51
C ASP A 184 -11.45 -3.78 7.73
N SER A 185 -11.34 -3.77 6.39
CA SER A 185 -11.89 -4.80 5.51
C SER A 185 -11.23 -6.18 5.67
N HIS A 186 -10.09 -6.28 6.34
CA HIS A 186 -9.49 -7.55 6.74
C HIS A 186 -10.20 -8.21 7.92
N LEU A 187 -10.99 -7.45 8.70
CA LEU A 187 -11.67 -7.92 9.91
C LEU A 187 -13.20 -7.99 9.77
N GLY A 188 -13.76 -7.52 8.66
CA GLY A 188 -15.20 -7.51 8.40
C GLY A 188 -15.56 -6.68 7.18
N VAL A 189 -16.85 -6.50 6.90
CA VAL A 189 -17.34 -5.71 5.75
C VAL A 189 -17.55 -4.26 6.17
N PRO A 190 -16.65 -3.32 5.79
CA PRO A 190 -16.82 -1.91 6.08
C PRO A 190 -18.02 -1.33 5.31
N ARG A 191 -18.62 -0.28 5.87
CA ARG A 191 -19.76 0.40 5.27
C ARG A 191 -19.49 1.90 5.15
N ASN A 192 -19.77 2.46 3.97
CA ASN A 192 -19.70 3.89 3.69
C ASN A 192 -21.12 4.42 3.48
N GLY A 193 -21.60 5.25 4.39
CA GLY A 193 -22.93 5.86 4.36
C GLY A 193 -22.98 7.22 3.65
N THR A 194 -21.91 7.64 2.98
CA THR A 194 -21.85 8.91 2.26
C THR A 194 -22.83 8.91 1.08
N PRO A 195 -23.63 9.99 0.90
CA PRO A 195 -24.54 10.10 -0.23
C PRO A 195 -23.82 9.98 -1.59
N ARG A 196 -24.45 9.32 -2.55
CA ARG A 196 -23.89 9.08 -3.89
C ARG A 196 -23.40 10.35 -4.58
N GLU A 197 -24.14 11.44 -4.46
CA GLU A 197 -23.74 12.72 -5.06
C GLU A 197 -22.44 13.28 -4.47
N GLU A 198 -22.18 13.03 -3.20
CA GLU A 198 -20.95 13.40 -2.54
C GLU A 198 -19.82 12.44 -2.93
N LEU A 199 -20.07 11.12 -2.93
CA LEU A 199 -19.10 10.10 -3.40
C LEU A 199 -18.59 10.41 -4.82
N MET A 200 -19.46 10.88 -5.72
CA MET A 200 -19.08 11.28 -7.09
C MET A 200 -18.07 12.44 -7.13
N ARG A 201 -18.07 13.31 -6.11
CA ARG A 201 -17.16 14.47 -6.02
C ARG A 201 -15.94 14.22 -5.17
N THR A 202 -15.96 13.19 -4.35
CA THR A 202 -14.88 12.83 -3.40
C THR A 202 -14.20 11.54 -3.84
N GLU A 203 -14.67 10.38 -3.38
CA GLU A 203 -13.97 9.09 -3.56
C GLU A 203 -13.92 8.63 -5.02
N PHE A 204 -14.98 8.88 -5.82
CA PHE A 204 -15.02 8.39 -7.20
C PHE A 204 -14.28 9.31 -8.19
N MET A 205 -14.10 10.59 -7.84
CA MET A 205 -13.52 11.58 -8.73
C MET A 205 -12.06 11.28 -9.12
N PRO A 206 -11.15 10.87 -8.20
CA PRO A 206 -9.78 10.51 -8.58
C PRO A 206 -9.72 9.35 -9.58
N PHE A 207 -10.62 8.35 -9.43
CA PHE A 207 -10.71 7.24 -10.38
C PHE A 207 -11.18 7.70 -11.75
N GLN A 208 -12.23 8.57 -11.81
CA GLN A 208 -12.68 9.13 -13.10
C GLN A 208 -11.55 9.87 -13.82
N ARG A 209 -10.81 10.73 -13.10
CA ARG A 209 -9.65 11.45 -13.67
C ARG A 209 -8.58 10.49 -14.20
N ALA A 210 -8.33 9.40 -13.48
CA ALA A 210 -7.37 8.38 -13.90
C ALA A 210 -7.87 7.59 -15.14
N PHE A 211 -9.18 7.31 -15.23
CA PHE A 211 -9.78 6.66 -16.42
C PHE A 211 -9.66 7.55 -17.65
N ASP A 212 -9.95 8.84 -17.50
CA ASP A 212 -9.79 9.85 -18.57
C ASP A 212 -8.31 9.97 -19.01
N ALA A 213 -7.36 9.67 -18.11
CA ALA A 213 -5.93 9.64 -18.39
C ALA A 213 -5.41 8.29 -18.94
N GLY A 214 -6.29 7.31 -19.16
CA GLY A 214 -5.96 6.02 -19.78
C GLY A 214 -5.46 4.95 -18.83
N ALA A 215 -6.00 4.90 -17.60
CA ALA A 215 -5.68 3.83 -16.64
C ALA A 215 -5.98 2.43 -17.18
N ASP A 216 -5.09 1.45 -16.88
CA ASP A 216 -5.16 0.08 -17.41
C ASP A 216 -6.05 -0.85 -16.59
N ALA A 217 -5.96 -0.73 -15.26
CA ALA A 217 -6.63 -1.64 -14.33
C ALA A 217 -7.06 -0.93 -13.04
N ILE A 218 -8.10 -1.48 -12.41
CA ILE A 218 -8.50 -1.13 -11.04
C ILE A 218 -8.48 -2.37 -10.17
N MET A 219 -8.24 -2.17 -8.86
CA MET A 219 -8.51 -3.16 -7.82
C MET A 219 -9.71 -2.70 -7.01
N THR A 220 -10.66 -3.63 -6.78
CA THR A 220 -11.92 -3.30 -6.10
C THR A 220 -11.77 -3.23 -4.58
N ALA A 221 -12.64 -2.44 -3.92
CA ALA A 221 -12.77 -2.43 -2.47
C ALA A 221 -13.86 -3.40 -1.98
N HIS A 222 -13.61 -4.12 -0.88
CA HIS A 222 -14.62 -4.91 -0.19
C HIS A 222 -15.47 -4.05 0.78
N VAL A 223 -15.99 -2.93 0.28
CA VAL A 223 -16.74 -1.91 1.03
C VAL A 223 -18.18 -1.84 0.52
N VAL A 224 -19.16 -1.77 1.42
CA VAL A 224 -20.56 -1.50 1.09
C VAL A 224 -20.78 0.02 1.02
N TYR A 225 -21.29 0.52 -0.10
CA TYR A 225 -21.65 1.92 -0.32
C TYR A 225 -23.16 2.04 -0.23
N GLU A 226 -23.69 2.44 0.93
CA GLU A 226 -25.10 2.30 1.29
C GLU A 226 -26.07 3.01 0.33
N ASP A 227 -25.66 4.15 -0.22
CA ASP A 227 -26.48 4.92 -1.17
C ASP A 227 -26.29 4.49 -2.64
N VAL A 228 -25.42 3.50 -2.91
CA VAL A 228 -25.24 2.90 -4.24
C VAL A 228 -25.75 1.46 -4.27
N ASP A 229 -25.26 0.64 -3.34
CA ASP A 229 -25.71 -0.74 -3.13
C ASP A 229 -25.62 -1.09 -1.64
N PRO A 230 -26.74 -1.01 -0.89
CA PRO A 230 -26.74 -1.30 0.55
C PRO A 230 -26.57 -2.79 0.89
N GLU A 231 -26.65 -3.67 -0.12
CA GLU A 231 -26.71 -5.13 0.06
C GLU A 231 -25.33 -5.79 -0.14
N PHE A 232 -24.57 -5.35 -1.15
CA PHE A 232 -23.32 -6.00 -1.55
C PHE A 232 -22.12 -5.05 -1.50
N PRO A 233 -20.93 -5.54 -1.03
CA PRO A 233 -19.69 -4.79 -1.15
C PRO A 233 -19.28 -4.63 -2.61
N GLY A 234 -18.47 -3.59 -2.89
CA GLY A 234 -18.08 -3.18 -4.24
C GLY A 234 -17.67 -4.32 -5.15
N THR A 235 -16.85 -5.24 -4.66
CA THR A 235 -16.32 -6.38 -5.44
C THR A 235 -17.41 -7.29 -6.02
N VAL A 236 -18.50 -7.50 -5.30
CA VAL A 236 -19.59 -8.41 -5.73
C VAL A 236 -20.88 -7.67 -6.10
N SER A 237 -20.85 -6.34 -6.14
CA SER A 237 -21.99 -5.49 -6.49
C SER A 237 -22.04 -5.22 -7.99
N LYS A 238 -23.09 -5.69 -8.67
CA LYS A 238 -23.34 -5.36 -10.08
C LYS A 238 -23.58 -3.87 -10.29
N LYS A 239 -24.24 -3.18 -9.33
CA LYS A 239 -24.47 -1.73 -9.39
C LYS A 239 -23.16 -0.94 -9.41
N ILE A 240 -22.14 -1.42 -8.68
CA ILE A 240 -20.81 -0.78 -8.63
C ILE A 240 -19.94 -1.23 -9.82
N MET A 241 -19.84 -2.53 -10.08
CA MET A 241 -18.89 -3.05 -11.07
C MET A 241 -19.38 -2.95 -12.53
N THR A 242 -20.70 -3.01 -12.74
CA THR A 242 -21.26 -2.89 -14.10
C THR A 242 -21.88 -1.51 -14.30
N ASP A 243 -22.85 -1.11 -13.47
CA ASP A 243 -23.64 0.09 -13.75
C ASP A 243 -22.84 1.38 -13.50
N LEU A 244 -22.06 1.46 -12.42
CA LEU A 244 -21.21 2.61 -12.14
C LEU A 244 -19.91 2.54 -12.96
N LEU A 245 -19.10 1.51 -12.81
CA LEU A 245 -17.76 1.42 -13.43
C LEU A 245 -17.82 1.43 -14.96
N ARG A 246 -18.63 0.53 -15.55
CA ARG A 246 -18.65 0.37 -17.01
C ARG A 246 -19.62 1.32 -17.71
N ASN A 247 -20.87 1.45 -17.19
CA ASN A 247 -21.91 2.18 -17.89
C ASN A 247 -21.88 3.69 -17.60
N THR A 248 -21.48 4.10 -16.37
CA THR A 248 -21.46 5.53 -15.98
C THR A 248 -20.07 6.14 -16.12
N MET A 249 -19.04 5.49 -15.60
CA MET A 249 -17.65 5.99 -15.62
C MET A 249 -16.88 5.58 -16.88
N HIS A 250 -17.47 4.72 -17.72
CA HIS A 250 -16.92 4.28 -19.03
C HIS A 250 -15.51 3.65 -18.97
N PHE A 251 -15.20 2.95 -17.88
CA PHE A 251 -13.91 2.28 -17.75
C PHE A 251 -13.82 1.02 -18.61
N GLU A 252 -12.84 0.95 -19.49
CA GLU A 252 -12.62 -0.14 -20.45
C GLU A 252 -11.47 -1.10 -20.05
N GLY A 253 -10.70 -0.74 -19.01
CA GLY A 253 -9.58 -1.54 -18.52
C GLY A 253 -10.01 -2.78 -17.73
N ILE A 254 -9.05 -3.42 -17.07
CA ILE A 254 -9.28 -4.64 -16.26
C ILE A 254 -9.76 -4.27 -14.86
N ALA A 255 -10.77 -4.98 -14.37
CA ALA A 255 -11.21 -4.94 -12.99
C ALA A 255 -10.69 -6.18 -12.25
N VAL A 256 -9.78 -5.97 -11.30
CA VAL A 256 -9.20 -6.99 -10.42
C VAL A 256 -9.91 -6.91 -9.07
N SER A 257 -10.27 -8.04 -8.45
CA SER A 257 -10.73 -8.03 -7.06
C SER A 257 -9.58 -7.72 -6.11
N ASP A 258 -9.84 -7.09 -4.97
CA ASP A 258 -8.97 -7.25 -3.82
C ASP A 258 -8.92 -8.72 -3.39
N CYS A 259 -8.05 -9.07 -2.43
CA CYS A 259 -7.83 -10.46 -2.06
C CYS A 259 -9.12 -11.14 -1.62
N MET A 260 -9.54 -12.16 -2.35
CA MET A 260 -10.78 -12.93 -2.10
C MET A 260 -10.69 -13.76 -0.81
N GLU A 261 -9.50 -13.91 -0.23
CA GLU A 261 -9.27 -14.58 1.05
C GLU A 261 -9.50 -13.68 2.28
N MET A 262 -9.79 -12.37 2.07
CA MET A 262 -10.15 -11.45 3.16
C MET A 262 -11.51 -11.81 3.75
N ASP A 263 -11.67 -11.60 5.06
CA ASP A 263 -12.87 -12.00 5.81
C ASP A 263 -14.16 -11.37 5.28
N ALA A 264 -14.07 -10.17 4.73
CA ALA A 264 -15.19 -9.49 4.09
C ALA A 264 -15.86 -10.32 2.97
N ILE A 265 -15.11 -11.18 2.28
CA ILE A 265 -15.61 -12.09 1.25
C ILE A 265 -15.65 -13.53 1.76
N LYS A 266 -14.51 -14.04 2.26
CA LYS A 266 -14.36 -15.45 2.63
C LYS A 266 -15.35 -15.90 3.70
N VAL A 267 -15.53 -15.10 4.76
CA VAL A 267 -16.44 -15.43 5.88
C VAL A 267 -17.88 -15.17 5.49
N THR A 268 -18.14 -14.09 4.73
CA THR A 268 -19.50 -13.65 4.40
C THR A 268 -20.14 -14.52 3.31
N TYR A 269 -19.40 -14.84 2.25
CA TYR A 269 -19.95 -15.50 1.06
C TYR A 269 -19.33 -16.89 0.79
N GLY A 270 -18.14 -17.17 1.34
CA GLY A 270 -17.28 -18.31 0.95
C GLY A 270 -16.47 -18.01 -0.31
N ILE A 271 -15.36 -18.72 -0.49
CA ILE A 271 -14.42 -18.50 -1.60
C ILE A 271 -15.09 -18.78 -2.96
N GLY A 272 -15.69 -19.96 -3.13
CA GLY A 272 -16.30 -20.36 -4.41
C GLY A 272 -17.48 -19.50 -4.82
N PRO A 273 -18.52 -19.36 -3.99
CA PRO A 273 -19.66 -18.49 -4.31
C PRO A 273 -19.25 -17.02 -4.48
N GLY A 274 -18.35 -16.48 -3.64
CA GLY A 274 -17.81 -15.13 -3.76
C GLY A 274 -17.11 -14.90 -5.10
N ALA A 275 -16.33 -15.90 -5.59
CA ALA A 275 -15.68 -15.84 -6.90
C ALA A 275 -16.70 -15.75 -8.05
N VAL A 276 -17.76 -16.56 -8.01
CA VAL A 276 -18.83 -16.52 -9.02
C VAL A 276 -19.54 -15.16 -9.00
N MET A 277 -19.91 -14.67 -7.80
CA MET A 277 -20.56 -13.37 -7.64
C MET A 277 -19.69 -12.22 -8.17
N ALA A 278 -18.39 -12.22 -7.87
CA ALA A 278 -17.48 -11.18 -8.34
C ALA A 278 -17.37 -11.13 -9.88
N ILE A 279 -17.28 -12.30 -10.55
CA ILE A 279 -17.27 -12.37 -12.01
C ILE A 279 -18.63 -11.94 -12.59
N GLN A 280 -19.75 -12.35 -11.98
CA GLN A 280 -21.08 -11.90 -12.39
C GLN A 280 -21.28 -10.39 -12.23
N ALA A 281 -20.72 -9.81 -11.16
CA ALA A 281 -20.78 -8.37 -10.92
C ALA A 281 -20.00 -7.55 -11.95
N GLY A 282 -18.90 -8.09 -12.51
CA GLY A 282 -18.10 -7.42 -13.53
C GLY A 282 -16.60 -7.43 -13.32
N CYS A 283 -16.08 -8.11 -12.28
CA CYS A 283 -14.64 -8.35 -12.13
C CYS A 283 -14.11 -9.20 -13.29
N ASP A 284 -12.93 -8.85 -13.80
CA ASP A 284 -12.25 -9.60 -14.85
C ASP A 284 -11.21 -10.57 -14.29
N MET A 285 -10.59 -10.23 -13.16
CA MET A 285 -9.60 -11.06 -12.50
C MET A 285 -9.90 -11.15 -10.99
N LEU A 286 -9.56 -12.29 -10.40
CA LEU A 286 -9.72 -12.59 -8.98
C LEU A 286 -8.35 -12.80 -8.34
N CYS A 287 -8.07 -12.09 -7.24
CA CYS A 287 -6.81 -12.17 -6.51
C CYS A 287 -6.93 -13.14 -5.32
N PHE A 288 -5.99 -14.08 -5.21
CA PHE A 288 -5.83 -15.02 -4.09
C PHE A 288 -4.37 -14.96 -3.63
N SER A 289 -4.13 -14.45 -2.44
CA SER A 289 -2.79 -14.07 -1.99
C SER A 289 -1.99 -15.21 -1.37
N HIS A 290 -2.64 -16.28 -0.88
CA HIS A 290 -1.99 -17.17 0.07
C HIS A 290 -2.10 -18.66 -0.25
N THR A 291 -3.29 -19.20 -0.56
CA THR A 291 -3.53 -20.63 -0.53
C THR A 291 -3.90 -21.23 -1.89
N TYR A 292 -3.32 -22.40 -2.19
CA TYR A 292 -3.69 -23.20 -3.35
C TYR A 292 -5.15 -23.63 -3.29
N GLU A 293 -5.63 -23.98 -2.11
CA GLU A 293 -6.99 -24.48 -1.87
C GLU A 293 -8.05 -23.43 -2.22
N ALA A 294 -7.80 -22.16 -1.93
CA ALA A 294 -8.71 -21.08 -2.31
C ALA A 294 -8.80 -20.93 -3.83
N VAL A 295 -7.67 -21.01 -4.54
CA VAL A 295 -7.66 -20.99 -6.02
C VAL A 295 -8.41 -22.20 -6.59
N ALA A 296 -8.18 -23.39 -6.01
CA ALA A 296 -8.84 -24.62 -6.46
C ALA A 296 -10.36 -24.55 -6.25
N GLU A 297 -10.82 -24.05 -5.09
CA GLU A 297 -12.25 -23.87 -4.81
C GLU A 297 -12.88 -22.88 -5.76
N ALA A 298 -12.27 -21.70 -5.96
CA ALA A 298 -12.76 -20.67 -6.86
C ALA A 298 -12.82 -21.14 -8.32
N ALA A 299 -11.75 -21.76 -8.84
CA ALA A 299 -11.71 -22.28 -10.20
C ALA A 299 -12.79 -23.33 -10.44
N ASN A 300 -12.95 -24.30 -9.52
CA ASN A 300 -13.97 -25.33 -9.62
C ASN A 300 -15.39 -24.76 -9.55
N ALA A 301 -15.63 -23.74 -8.70
CA ALA A 301 -16.92 -23.05 -8.62
C ALA A 301 -17.25 -22.33 -9.94
N LEU A 302 -16.25 -21.65 -10.54
CA LEU A 302 -16.42 -20.98 -11.83
C LEU A 302 -16.70 -21.98 -12.96
N TYR A 303 -15.97 -23.10 -13.02
CA TYR A 303 -16.23 -24.16 -14.01
C TYR A 303 -17.67 -24.68 -13.89
N LYS A 304 -18.09 -25.01 -12.66
CA LYS A 304 -19.45 -25.48 -12.38
C LYS A 304 -20.51 -24.44 -12.78
N ALA A 305 -20.31 -23.18 -12.42
CA ALA A 305 -21.25 -22.10 -12.73
C ALA A 305 -21.43 -21.91 -14.26
N VAL A 306 -20.36 -22.09 -15.05
CA VAL A 306 -20.46 -22.09 -16.52
C VAL A 306 -21.19 -23.32 -17.04
N GLU A 307 -20.86 -24.51 -16.55
CA GLU A 307 -21.52 -25.78 -16.96
C GLU A 307 -23.03 -25.78 -16.66
N GLU A 308 -23.44 -25.18 -15.52
CA GLU A 308 -24.83 -25.07 -15.10
C GLU A 308 -25.57 -23.87 -15.73
N GLY A 309 -24.88 -23.05 -16.53
CA GLY A 309 -25.47 -21.86 -17.17
C GLY A 309 -25.73 -20.67 -16.21
N VAL A 310 -25.24 -20.74 -14.98
CA VAL A 310 -25.32 -19.66 -13.99
C VAL A 310 -24.41 -18.48 -14.39
N LEU A 311 -23.26 -18.80 -14.99
CA LEU A 311 -22.31 -17.83 -15.52
C LEU A 311 -22.19 -18.01 -17.04
N PRO A 312 -22.64 -17.03 -17.86
CA PRO A 312 -22.57 -17.14 -19.32
C PRO A 312 -21.12 -17.23 -19.82
N MET A 313 -20.84 -18.13 -20.78
CA MET A 313 -19.52 -18.24 -21.41
C MET A 313 -19.05 -16.90 -22.00
N GLU A 314 -19.96 -16.11 -22.51
CA GLU A 314 -19.68 -14.77 -23.04
C GLU A 314 -19.03 -13.84 -22.00
N ARG A 315 -19.43 -13.93 -20.72
CA ARG A 315 -18.84 -13.16 -19.63
C ARG A 315 -17.37 -13.57 -19.38
N ILE A 316 -17.09 -14.87 -19.45
CA ILE A 316 -15.72 -15.41 -19.41
C ILE A 316 -14.89 -14.89 -20.59
N ASP A 317 -15.46 -14.93 -21.79
CA ASP A 317 -14.79 -14.48 -23.02
C ASP A 317 -14.47 -12.98 -22.99
N GLN A 318 -15.36 -12.16 -22.48
CA GLN A 318 -15.13 -10.71 -22.30
C GLN A 318 -13.92 -10.45 -21.38
N SER A 319 -13.85 -11.10 -20.23
CA SER A 319 -12.73 -10.98 -19.31
C SER A 319 -11.42 -11.46 -19.93
N TYR A 320 -11.44 -12.66 -20.51
CA TYR A 320 -10.27 -13.24 -21.19
C TYR A 320 -9.73 -12.32 -22.28
N GLN A 321 -10.60 -11.74 -23.11
CA GLN A 321 -10.18 -10.82 -24.18
C GLN A 321 -9.53 -9.54 -23.63
N ARG A 322 -10.07 -8.95 -22.53
CA ARG A 322 -9.44 -7.80 -21.87
C ARG A 322 -8.05 -8.15 -21.36
N ILE A 323 -7.92 -9.30 -20.69
CA ILE A 323 -6.65 -9.76 -20.12
C ILE A 323 -5.61 -10.00 -21.23
N ILE A 324 -5.99 -10.69 -22.32
CA ILE A 324 -5.05 -10.94 -23.41
C ILE A 324 -4.68 -9.66 -24.17
N ARG A 325 -5.62 -8.72 -24.32
CA ARG A 325 -5.32 -7.40 -24.89
C ARG A 325 -4.24 -6.70 -24.06
N LEU A 326 -4.40 -6.69 -22.72
CA LEU A 326 -3.43 -6.09 -21.82
C LEU A 326 -2.08 -6.80 -21.86
N LYS A 327 -2.04 -8.13 -21.84
CA LYS A 327 -0.79 -8.90 -21.99
C LYS A 327 -0.06 -8.58 -23.31
N LYS A 328 -0.80 -8.32 -24.38
CA LYS A 328 -0.22 -7.87 -25.65
C LYS A 328 0.35 -6.46 -25.57
N GLN A 329 -0.36 -5.55 -24.93
CA GLN A 329 0.06 -4.16 -24.74
C GLN A 329 1.38 -4.06 -23.97
N TYR A 330 1.55 -4.90 -22.93
CA TYR A 330 2.75 -4.94 -22.08
C TYR A 330 3.78 -6.02 -22.49
N ASN A 331 3.71 -6.51 -23.74
CA ASN A 331 4.66 -7.47 -24.30
C ASN A 331 4.78 -8.80 -23.52
N LEU A 332 3.69 -9.24 -22.87
CA LEU A 332 3.61 -10.51 -22.14
C LEU A 332 3.14 -11.69 -23.03
N VAL A 333 3.23 -11.54 -24.34
CA VAL A 333 2.98 -12.63 -25.32
C VAL A 333 4.11 -13.64 -25.35
N THR A 334 5.31 -13.23 -24.93
CA THR A 334 6.49 -14.08 -24.74
C THR A 334 7.17 -13.68 -23.42
N PRO A 335 8.01 -14.54 -22.82
CA PRO A 335 8.77 -14.16 -21.64
C PRO A 335 9.61 -12.90 -21.90
N PRO A 336 9.48 -11.86 -21.05
CA PRO A 336 10.32 -10.68 -21.17
C PRO A 336 11.79 -11.05 -20.97
N PRO A 337 12.73 -10.31 -21.56
CA PRO A 337 14.15 -10.52 -21.33
C PRO A 337 14.50 -10.05 -19.91
N VAL A 338 14.56 -10.99 -18.97
CA VAL A 338 14.97 -10.72 -17.58
C VAL A 338 16.45 -11.03 -17.45
N ASP A 339 17.24 -10.01 -17.08
CA ASP A 339 18.69 -10.09 -16.91
C ASP A 339 19.10 -9.54 -15.54
N THR A 340 19.72 -10.40 -14.73
CA THR A 340 20.17 -10.06 -13.37
C THR A 340 21.17 -8.90 -13.34
N ALA A 341 22.10 -8.82 -14.31
CA ALA A 341 23.06 -7.72 -14.36
C ALA A 341 22.36 -6.37 -14.61
N ASN A 342 21.36 -6.35 -15.49
CA ASN A 342 20.55 -5.16 -15.74
C ASN A 342 19.71 -4.79 -14.50
N ALA A 343 19.10 -5.77 -13.84
CA ALA A 343 18.34 -5.53 -12.60
C ALA A 343 19.23 -4.94 -11.50
N MET A 344 20.43 -5.49 -11.31
CA MET A 344 21.40 -4.97 -10.34
C MET A 344 21.83 -3.54 -10.65
N LYS A 345 21.99 -3.18 -11.94
CA LYS A 345 22.32 -1.82 -12.35
C LYS A 345 21.21 -0.84 -11.94
N TRP A 346 19.95 -1.17 -12.22
CA TRP A 346 18.81 -0.33 -11.83
C TRP A 346 18.68 -0.22 -10.31
N LEU A 347 18.78 -1.35 -9.58
CA LEU A 347 18.66 -1.39 -8.12
C LEU A 347 19.80 -0.66 -7.38
N SER A 348 20.95 -0.47 -8.01
CA SER A 348 22.09 0.29 -7.45
C SER A 348 22.20 1.72 -7.98
N ASP A 349 21.19 2.22 -8.71
CA ASP A 349 21.21 3.55 -9.28
C ASP A 349 21.15 4.63 -8.19
N ARG A 350 22.30 5.32 -8.01
CA ARG A 350 22.45 6.37 -7.02
C ARG A 350 21.57 7.58 -7.29
N GLN A 351 21.34 7.95 -8.54
CA GLN A 351 20.53 9.11 -8.87
C GLN A 351 19.06 8.89 -8.45
N ILE A 352 18.54 7.67 -8.64
CA ILE A 352 17.21 7.30 -8.19
C ILE A 352 17.15 7.31 -6.65
N MET A 353 18.14 6.70 -5.99
CA MET A 353 18.21 6.66 -4.51
C MET A 353 18.26 8.07 -3.92
N ASP A 354 19.12 8.94 -4.45
CA ASP A 354 19.28 10.32 -3.98
C ASP A 354 18.02 11.15 -4.23
N PHE A 355 17.33 10.93 -5.36
CA PHE A 355 16.06 11.56 -5.67
C PHE A 355 14.96 11.16 -4.67
N HIS A 356 14.81 9.88 -4.37
CA HIS A 356 13.83 9.39 -3.39
C HIS A 356 14.16 9.89 -1.97
N ALA A 357 15.44 9.85 -1.57
CA ALA A 357 15.89 10.37 -0.29
C ALA A 357 15.64 11.88 -0.16
N LYS A 358 15.79 12.65 -1.26
CA LYS A 358 15.47 14.08 -1.28
C LYS A 358 13.97 14.32 -1.06
N ILE A 359 13.09 13.58 -1.73
CA ILE A 359 11.64 13.71 -1.52
C ILE A 359 11.31 13.42 -0.05
N SER A 360 11.85 12.36 0.53
CA SER A 360 11.62 11.98 1.92
C SER A 360 12.13 13.06 2.90
N ARG A 361 13.33 13.63 2.69
CA ARG A 361 13.83 14.75 3.51
C ARG A 361 12.95 15.98 3.40
N ASP A 362 12.61 16.38 2.18
CA ASP A 362 11.84 17.59 1.92
C ASP A 362 10.36 17.44 2.33
N SER A 363 9.89 16.22 2.67
CA SER A 363 8.55 15.99 3.23
C SER A 363 8.46 16.28 4.72
N MET A 364 9.58 16.30 5.46
CA MET A 364 9.57 16.48 6.92
C MET A 364 8.91 17.80 7.28
N THR A 365 7.84 17.72 8.07
CA THR A 365 6.95 18.85 8.34
C THR A 365 6.99 19.22 9.82
N MET A 366 7.38 20.46 10.09
CA MET A 366 7.23 21.06 11.42
C MET A 366 5.77 21.49 11.60
N ILE A 367 4.99 20.72 12.39
CA ILE A 367 3.57 21.04 12.65
C ILE A 367 3.46 22.15 13.68
N TYR A 368 4.31 22.11 14.71
CA TYR A 368 4.32 23.05 15.82
C TYR A 368 5.73 23.14 16.41
N ASP A 369 6.18 24.35 16.74
CA ASP A 369 7.40 24.55 17.50
C ASP A 369 7.30 25.78 18.40
N ASN A 370 7.52 25.58 19.69
CA ASN A 370 7.63 26.62 20.70
C ASN A 370 9.01 26.49 21.38
N GLY A 371 10.06 26.57 20.56
CA GLY A 371 11.44 26.45 20.97
C GLY A 371 11.92 25.03 21.29
N GLY A 372 11.09 24.02 21.04
CA GLY A 372 11.41 22.61 21.33
C GLY A 372 12.50 22.05 20.44
N TYR A 373 12.53 22.45 19.18
CA TYR A 373 13.58 22.04 18.25
C TYR A 373 14.96 22.55 18.70
N GLU A 374 15.06 23.82 19.11
CA GLU A 374 16.32 24.38 19.59
C GLU A 374 16.79 23.71 20.91
N LEU A 375 15.85 23.33 21.79
CA LEU A 375 16.16 22.55 22.99
C LEU A 375 16.71 21.17 22.65
N LEU A 376 16.13 20.48 21.67
CA LEU A 376 16.64 19.19 21.20
C LEU A 376 18.03 19.31 20.57
N LYS A 377 18.25 20.32 19.72
CA LYS A 377 19.53 20.55 19.06
C LYS A 377 20.69 20.81 20.05
N ASN A 378 20.39 21.43 21.19
CA ASN A 378 21.36 21.74 22.23
C ASN A 378 21.33 20.76 23.41
N ALA A 379 20.54 19.69 23.34
CA ALA A 379 20.43 18.68 24.39
C ALA A 379 21.78 17.99 24.64
N LYS A 380 22.13 17.79 25.91
CA LYS A 380 23.35 17.08 26.30
C LYS A 380 23.10 15.59 26.49
N HIS A 381 21.93 15.24 26.95
CA HIS A 381 21.46 13.88 27.18
C HIS A 381 20.02 13.69 26.74
N PRO A 382 19.74 13.73 25.42
CA PRO A 382 18.40 13.44 24.93
C PRO A 382 18.04 11.97 25.16
N ARG A 383 16.78 11.67 25.44
CA ARG A 383 16.28 10.30 25.52
C ARG A 383 15.21 10.08 24.48
N PHE A 384 15.44 9.09 23.60
CA PHE A 384 14.60 8.77 22.47
C PHE A 384 13.70 7.57 22.80
N PHE A 385 12.40 7.80 22.84
CA PHE A 385 11.36 6.79 23.02
C PHE A 385 10.71 6.52 21.68
N ALA A 386 10.76 5.30 21.19
CA ALA A 386 10.10 4.94 19.93
C ALA A 386 9.68 3.46 19.93
N PRO A 387 8.53 3.11 19.33
CA PRO A 387 8.24 1.70 19.06
C PRO A 387 9.21 1.19 18.00
N ALA A 388 9.44 -0.13 17.95
CA ALA A 388 10.01 -0.74 16.75
C ALA A 388 8.98 -0.70 15.61
N SER A 389 9.39 -0.43 14.37
CA SER A 389 8.48 -0.52 13.23
C SER A 389 8.07 -1.98 13.03
N ILE A 390 6.81 -2.27 13.23
CA ILE A 390 6.19 -3.55 12.93
C ILE A 390 4.96 -3.31 12.09
N ALA A 391 4.55 -4.29 11.30
CA ALA A 391 3.30 -4.22 10.56
C ALA A 391 2.12 -4.06 11.53
N VAL A 392 1.37 -2.97 11.40
CA VAL A 392 0.22 -2.65 12.27
C VAL A 392 -1.11 -2.85 11.56
N THR A 393 -1.08 -2.99 10.22
CA THR A 393 -2.25 -3.27 9.37
C THR A 393 -2.05 -4.55 8.55
N GLY A 394 -3.16 -5.10 8.00
CA GLY A 394 -3.10 -6.24 7.09
C GLY A 394 -2.42 -5.94 5.75
N ALA A 395 -2.30 -4.67 5.38
CA ALA A 395 -1.67 -4.22 4.14
C ALA A 395 -0.13 -4.16 4.22
N GLU A 396 0.43 -3.96 5.42
CA GLU A 396 1.87 -3.84 5.63
C GLU A 396 2.59 -5.18 5.57
N ASP A 397 3.89 -5.16 5.23
CA ASP A 397 4.71 -6.36 5.15
C ASP A 397 5.20 -6.80 6.54
N LYS A 398 4.72 -7.97 6.99
CA LYS A 398 5.07 -8.55 8.29
C LYS A 398 6.49 -9.14 8.34
N GLU A 399 7.09 -9.39 7.19
CA GLU A 399 8.40 -10.03 7.07
C GLU A 399 9.55 -9.03 7.00
N ARG A 400 9.22 -7.74 6.96
CA ARG A 400 10.20 -6.66 6.93
C ARG A 400 10.94 -6.55 8.27
N ALA A 401 12.27 -6.45 8.21
CA ALA A 401 13.08 -6.19 9.40
C ALA A 401 12.65 -4.86 10.07
N PRO A 402 12.41 -4.84 11.38
CA PRO A 402 11.92 -3.64 12.05
C PRO A 402 12.96 -2.52 12.07
N THR A 403 12.55 -1.31 11.71
CA THR A 403 13.34 -0.10 11.93
C THR A 403 13.19 0.30 13.41
N ARG A 404 14.31 0.54 14.09
CA ARG A 404 14.34 1.04 15.47
C ARG A 404 14.81 2.48 15.46
N PHE A 405 13.88 3.41 15.37
CA PHE A 405 14.21 4.84 15.28
C PHE A 405 15.00 5.34 16.49
N SER A 406 14.64 4.92 17.72
CA SER A 406 15.35 5.33 18.93
C SER A 406 16.82 4.93 18.90
N ASP A 407 17.16 3.73 18.40
CA ASP A 407 18.55 3.26 18.29
C ASP A 407 19.33 4.07 17.24
N LEU A 408 18.69 4.39 16.10
CA LEU A 408 19.29 5.21 15.05
C LEU A 408 19.54 6.64 15.55
N ALA A 409 18.59 7.22 16.28
CA ALA A 409 18.70 8.55 16.87
C ALA A 409 19.80 8.62 17.94
N GLN A 410 19.86 7.63 18.85
CA GLN A 410 20.93 7.50 19.83
C GLN A 410 22.30 7.44 19.18
N LYS A 411 22.43 6.64 18.11
CA LYS A 411 23.70 6.53 17.36
C LYS A 411 24.12 7.86 16.74
N ARG A 412 23.16 8.67 16.28
CA ARG A 412 23.42 9.95 15.59
C ARG A 412 23.66 11.11 16.56
N PHE A 413 22.88 11.22 17.62
CA PHE A 413 22.83 12.39 18.52
C PHE A 413 23.37 12.11 19.92
N GLY A 414 23.73 10.85 20.25
CA GLY A 414 24.05 10.46 21.62
C GLY A 414 22.81 10.29 22.49
N GLY A 415 22.97 10.31 23.82
CA GLY A 415 21.87 10.11 24.78
C GLY A 415 21.43 8.65 24.90
N ASP A 416 20.16 8.42 25.20
CA ASP A 416 19.61 7.09 25.49
C ASP A 416 18.53 6.67 24.48
N SER A 417 18.46 5.36 24.20
CA SER A 417 17.40 4.73 23.39
C SER A 417 16.50 3.89 24.27
N VAL A 418 15.19 4.07 24.14
CA VAL A 418 14.15 3.27 24.77
C VAL A 418 13.18 2.77 23.71
N VAL A 419 13.17 1.47 23.46
CA VAL A 419 12.18 0.85 22.56
C VAL A 419 10.91 0.63 23.37
N ILE A 420 9.85 1.39 23.05
CA ILE A 420 8.57 1.31 23.74
C ILE A 420 7.70 0.17 23.21
N PRO A 421 6.92 -0.51 24.08
CA PRO A 421 6.05 -1.60 23.66
C PRO A 421 4.84 -1.11 22.86
N MET A 422 4.39 -1.92 21.91
CA MET A 422 3.23 -1.59 21.05
C MET A 422 1.87 -1.90 21.71
N ASN A 423 1.81 -2.84 22.63
CA ASN A 423 0.54 -3.33 23.19
C ASN A 423 0.31 -2.83 24.63
N GLU A 424 1.17 -3.18 25.57
CA GLU A 424 1.03 -2.84 26.98
C GLU A 424 2.29 -2.12 27.47
N VAL A 425 2.11 -1.10 28.31
CA VAL A 425 3.22 -0.34 28.89
C VAL A 425 3.84 -1.17 30.01
N ASP A 426 5.13 -1.41 29.95
CA ASP A 426 5.87 -2.11 30.99
C ASP A 426 6.49 -1.15 32.02
N GLU A 427 6.82 -1.68 33.19
CA GLU A 427 7.41 -0.91 34.29
C GLU A 427 8.81 -0.35 33.93
N ALA A 428 9.55 -1.03 33.05
CA ALA A 428 10.85 -0.55 32.59
C ALA A 428 10.72 0.74 31.78
N THR A 429 9.72 0.82 30.90
CA THR A 429 9.39 2.04 30.14
C THR A 429 8.97 3.18 31.09
N LEU A 430 8.10 2.90 32.08
CA LEU A 430 7.68 3.90 33.06
C LEU A 430 8.85 4.39 33.92
N ALA A 431 9.74 3.50 34.35
CA ALA A 431 10.95 3.85 35.09
C ALA A 431 11.87 4.75 34.23
N ALA A 432 12.04 4.43 32.92
CA ALA A 432 12.83 5.26 32.01
C ALA A 432 12.23 6.66 31.82
N ILE A 433 10.91 6.81 31.82
CA ILE A 433 10.23 8.12 31.75
C ILE A 433 10.48 8.95 32.99
N ARG A 434 10.44 8.32 34.17
CA ARG A 434 10.57 9.00 35.51
C ARG A 434 12.01 9.27 35.93
N ASP A 435 12.97 8.66 35.22
CA ASP A 435 14.39 8.87 35.51
C ASP A 435 14.81 10.31 35.17
N ASP A 436 15.57 10.95 36.04
CA ASP A 436 15.99 12.36 35.93
C ASP A 436 17.33 12.57 35.21
N SER A 437 17.90 11.52 34.60
CA SER A 437 19.24 11.58 33.98
C SER A 437 19.28 12.21 32.59
N TYR A 438 18.13 12.50 31.96
CA TYR A 438 18.05 13.12 30.62
C TYR A 438 17.40 14.53 30.68
N ASP A 439 17.77 15.38 29.72
CA ASP A 439 17.35 16.80 29.67
C ASP A 439 16.21 17.07 28.70
N VAL A 440 16.08 16.28 27.63
CA VAL A 440 15.00 16.39 26.62
C VAL A 440 14.43 15.01 26.34
N ALA A 441 13.10 14.88 26.39
CA ALA A 441 12.38 13.70 25.92
C ALA A 441 12.05 13.84 24.43
N VAL A 442 12.33 12.82 23.64
CA VAL A 442 11.92 12.72 22.23
C VAL A 442 11.05 11.49 22.09
N LEU A 443 9.76 11.68 21.87
CA LEU A 443 8.80 10.60 21.70
C LEU A 443 8.42 10.45 20.24
N ALA A 444 8.74 9.31 19.63
CA ALA A 444 8.21 8.94 18.33
C ALA A 444 6.91 8.14 18.48
N LEU A 445 5.86 8.57 17.80
CA LEU A 445 4.54 7.93 17.75
C LEU A 445 4.29 7.32 16.37
N TYR A 446 3.67 6.14 16.36
CA TYR A 446 3.27 5.47 15.13
C TYR A 446 1.84 4.94 15.24
N ASN A 447 0.91 5.63 14.57
CA ASN A 447 -0.52 5.35 14.61
C ASN A 447 -1.08 5.28 16.05
N ALA A 448 -0.64 6.21 16.90
CA ALA A 448 -0.92 6.24 18.36
C ALA A 448 -2.42 6.37 18.65
N ARG A 449 -3.21 6.98 17.77
CA ARG A 449 -4.68 7.08 17.91
C ARG A 449 -5.37 5.70 18.02
N PHE A 450 -4.70 4.63 17.57
CA PHE A 450 -5.18 3.24 17.66
C PHE A 450 -4.44 2.42 18.74
N ARG A 451 -3.56 3.04 19.55
CA ARG A 451 -2.64 2.33 20.47
C ARG A 451 -2.64 2.97 21.84
N GLU A 452 -3.39 2.39 22.77
CA GLU A 452 -3.52 2.90 24.13
C GLU A 452 -2.16 2.98 24.87
N SER A 453 -1.25 2.01 24.61
CA SER A 453 0.11 2.04 25.18
C SER A 453 0.87 3.32 24.82
N GLN A 454 0.86 3.72 23.54
CA GLN A 454 1.54 4.94 23.09
C GLN A 454 0.86 6.20 23.64
N GLN A 455 -0.48 6.21 23.74
CA GLN A 455 -1.21 7.31 24.38
C GLN A 455 -0.89 7.43 25.86
N THR A 456 -0.73 6.30 26.57
CA THR A 456 -0.33 6.29 27.98
C THR A 456 1.08 6.83 28.15
N ILE A 457 2.04 6.40 27.32
CA ILE A 457 3.42 6.91 27.34
C ILE A 457 3.46 8.41 27.05
N LEU A 458 2.66 8.88 26.07
CA LEU A 458 2.54 10.31 25.77
C LEU A 458 2.07 11.08 27.01
N ARG A 459 0.99 10.64 27.67
CA ARG A 459 0.46 11.29 28.90
C ARG A 459 1.47 11.29 30.03
N GLU A 460 2.20 10.20 30.25
CA GLU A 460 3.24 10.11 31.28
C GLU A 460 4.40 11.09 31.01
N LEU A 461 4.83 11.24 29.75
CA LEU A 461 5.87 12.19 29.36
C LEU A 461 5.38 13.65 29.45
N GLU A 462 4.14 13.92 29.04
CA GLU A 462 3.53 15.27 29.17
C GLU A 462 3.38 15.72 30.62
N ALA A 463 3.23 14.77 31.55
CA ALA A 463 3.15 15.03 32.98
C ALA A 463 4.52 15.36 33.63
N GLN A 464 5.63 15.09 32.92
CA GLN A 464 6.97 15.42 33.39
C GLN A 464 7.25 16.94 33.22
N ASN A 465 8.03 17.50 34.12
CA ASN A 465 8.42 18.92 34.05
C ASN A 465 9.70 19.12 33.19
N ARG A 466 9.74 18.49 32.02
CA ARG A 466 10.87 18.61 31.09
C ARG A 466 10.39 18.78 29.64
N PRO A 467 11.22 19.36 28.76
CA PRO A 467 10.87 19.53 27.36
C PRO A 467 10.55 18.21 26.68
N LEU A 468 9.42 18.17 25.97
CA LEU A 468 8.99 17.05 25.14
C LEU A 468 8.96 17.48 23.67
N VAL A 469 9.64 16.72 22.81
CA VAL A 469 9.56 16.77 21.34
C VAL A 469 8.83 15.53 20.86
N VAL A 470 7.81 15.69 20.03
CA VAL A 470 7.05 14.57 19.50
C VAL A 470 7.28 14.43 18.01
N LEU A 471 7.62 13.21 17.58
CA LEU A 471 7.84 12.84 16.18
C LEU A 471 6.72 11.90 15.74
N LEU A 472 5.99 12.25 14.69
CA LEU A 472 4.92 11.41 14.13
C LEU A 472 5.47 10.61 12.97
N LEU A 473 5.65 9.31 13.15
CA LEU A 473 6.19 8.38 12.15
C LEU A 473 5.12 7.74 11.25
N GLY A 474 3.89 8.23 11.31
CA GLY A 474 2.75 7.84 10.49
C GLY A 474 1.96 9.05 10.02
N ALA A 475 0.66 8.87 9.78
CA ALA A 475 -0.21 9.98 9.42
C ALA A 475 -0.24 11.07 10.51
N PRO A 476 -0.36 12.36 10.15
CA PRO A 476 -0.18 13.48 11.07
C PRO A 476 -1.32 13.64 12.09
N TYR A 477 -2.39 12.85 11.99
CA TYR A 477 -3.58 12.95 12.86
C TYR A 477 -3.29 12.69 14.35
N ASP A 478 -2.20 11.96 14.66
CA ASP A 478 -1.78 11.74 16.06
C ASP A 478 -1.39 13.06 16.77
N ALA A 479 -1.14 14.15 16.01
CA ALA A 479 -0.93 15.49 16.56
C ALA A 479 -2.10 15.97 17.44
N THR A 480 -3.34 15.52 17.14
CA THR A 480 -4.54 15.89 17.92
C THR A 480 -4.57 15.28 19.31
N LEU A 481 -3.76 14.28 19.60
CA LEU A 481 -3.63 13.65 20.91
C LEU A 481 -2.73 14.45 21.87
N ILE A 482 -1.85 15.32 21.32
CA ILE A 482 -0.79 16.00 22.03
C ILE A 482 -1.35 17.23 22.73
N ARG A 483 -1.05 17.39 24.03
CA ARG A 483 -1.50 18.51 24.87
C ARG A 483 -0.38 19.40 25.33
N ASN A 484 0.79 18.84 25.60
CA ASN A 484 1.93 19.56 26.18
C ASN A 484 3.25 19.07 25.58
N ALA A 485 3.54 19.47 24.35
CA ALA A 485 4.86 19.29 23.74
C ALA A 485 5.45 20.64 23.32
N LYS A 486 6.77 20.73 23.25
CA LYS A 486 7.48 21.93 22.79
C LYS A 486 7.67 21.96 21.28
N CYS A 487 7.66 20.80 20.65
CA CYS A 487 7.79 20.68 19.20
C CYS A 487 7.07 19.41 18.71
N VAL A 488 6.42 19.48 17.53
CA VAL A 488 5.78 18.35 16.86
C VAL A 488 6.20 18.33 15.41
N ILE A 489 6.79 17.21 14.98
CA ILE A 489 7.31 17.01 13.63
C ILE A 489 6.67 15.76 13.03
N CYS A 490 6.30 15.79 11.75
CA CYS A 490 5.74 14.65 11.03
C CYS A 490 6.67 14.16 9.92
N ALA A 491 6.88 12.83 9.87
CA ALA A 491 7.63 12.11 8.84
C ALA A 491 6.75 11.28 7.90
N TYR A 492 5.45 11.14 8.19
CA TYR A 492 4.40 10.48 7.41
C TYR A 492 4.52 8.96 7.24
N GLU A 493 5.68 8.37 7.49
CA GLU A 493 5.91 6.93 7.33
C GLU A 493 7.00 6.42 8.28
N TYR A 494 6.91 5.15 8.66
CA TYR A 494 7.91 4.50 9.50
C TYR A 494 8.73 3.49 8.69
N THR A 495 9.58 3.99 7.82
CA THR A 495 10.53 3.22 7.00
C THR A 495 11.96 3.59 7.34
N TYR A 496 12.92 2.79 6.89
CA TYR A 496 14.33 3.17 7.03
C TYR A 496 14.65 4.46 6.27
N LEU A 497 14.08 4.62 5.06
CA LEU A 497 14.26 5.83 4.24
C LEU A 497 13.79 7.10 4.98
N ALA A 498 12.59 7.05 5.57
CA ALA A 498 12.05 8.19 6.32
C ALA A 498 12.77 8.42 7.65
N ALA A 499 13.16 7.35 8.34
CA ALA A 499 13.92 7.46 9.59
C ALA A 499 15.28 8.14 9.37
N ASP A 500 16.02 7.75 8.35
CA ASP A 500 17.30 8.37 7.99
C ASP A 500 17.11 9.82 7.54
N ALA A 501 16.10 10.09 6.70
CA ALA A 501 15.74 11.43 6.26
C ALA A 501 15.33 12.35 7.43
N LEU A 502 14.59 11.83 8.41
CA LEU A 502 14.21 12.58 9.61
C LEU A 502 15.44 12.95 10.45
N LEU A 503 16.39 12.02 10.62
CA LEU A 503 17.64 12.29 11.33
C LEU A 503 18.46 13.39 10.64
N ASP A 504 18.55 13.36 9.31
CA ASP A 504 19.21 14.41 8.51
C ASP A 504 18.56 15.78 8.73
N VAL A 505 17.23 15.84 8.77
CA VAL A 505 16.48 17.08 8.95
C VAL A 505 16.55 17.57 10.41
N LEU A 506 16.55 16.68 11.39
CA LEU A 506 16.79 17.03 12.79
C LEU A 506 18.19 17.64 13.02
N GLU A 507 19.19 17.21 12.24
CA GLU A 507 20.56 17.76 12.30
C GLU A 507 20.68 19.11 11.59
N SER A 508 20.13 19.21 10.36
CA SER A 508 20.23 20.41 9.52
C SER A 508 19.26 21.54 9.93
N GLY A 509 18.07 21.20 10.42
CA GLY A 509 16.98 22.14 10.71
C GLY A 509 16.18 22.58 9.49
N GLU A 510 16.36 21.92 8.35
CA GLU A 510 15.67 22.28 7.08
C GLU A 510 14.32 21.55 6.92
N PHE A 511 13.30 22.00 7.64
CA PHE A 511 11.94 21.50 7.47
C PHE A 511 11.26 22.20 6.30
N LYS A 512 10.98 21.48 5.21
CA LYS A 512 10.41 22.01 3.97
C LYS A 512 9.01 21.51 3.68
N GLY A 513 8.60 20.43 4.38
CA GLY A 513 7.32 19.79 4.18
C GLY A 513 6.14 20.67 4.60
N HIS A 514 4.97 20.33 4.06
CA HIS A 514 3.70 20.94 4.45
C HIS A 514 2.66 19.85 4.73
N LEU A 515 1.62 20.17 5.49
CA LEU A 515 0.54 19.22 5.77
C LEU A 515 -0.30 18.98 4.52
N PRO A 516 -0.35 17.74 4.00
CA PRO A 516 -1.19 17.40 2.86
C PRO A 516 -2.63 17.08 3.23
N VAL A 517 -2.96 17.12 4.53
CA VAL A 517 -4.29 16.85 5.08
C VAL A 517 -4.65 17.89 6.12
N LYS A 518 -5.95 18.09 6.35
CA LYS A 518 -6.47 18.97 7.40
C LYS A 518 -6.40 18.23 8.74
N LEU A 519 -5.78 18.86 9.71
CA LEU A 519 -5.86 18.42 11.09
C LEU A 519 -7.08 19.04 11.76
N GLY A 520 -7.69 18.31 12.67
CA GLY A 520 -8.64 18.88 13.61
C GLY A 520 -7.98 19.93 14.52
N LYS A 521 -8.76 20.50 15.45
CA LYS A 521 -8.21 21.46 16.42
C LYS A 521 -7.09 20.79 17.24
N LEU A 522 -5.90 21.39 17.22
CA LEU A 522 -4.79 20.94 18.03
C LEU A 522 -5.00 21.39 19.49
N SER A 523 -4.86 20.47 20.44
CA SER A 523 -4.98 20.77 21.87
C SER A 523 -3.79 21.58 22.40
N ILE A 524 -2.66 21.51 21.70
CA ILE A 524 -1.42 22.21 22.03
C ILE A 524 -1.48 23.73 21.77
N GLU A 525 -2.44 24.21 20.95
CA GLU A 525 -2.65 25.63 20.64
C GLU A 525 -3.52 26.34 21.68
N ALA A 526 -4.12 25.60 22.61
CA ALA A 526 -5.00 26.11 23.67
C ALA A 526 -4.24 26.32 24.96
#